data_b35d72ff53b8e335e3c078dc2599f333
#
_entry.id   b35d72ff53b8e335e3c078dc2599f333
#
_cell.length_a   1.000
_cell.length_b   1.000
_cell.length_c   1.000
_cell.angle_alpha   90.00
_cell.angle_beta   90.00
_cell.angle_gamma   90.00
#
_symmetry.space_group_name_H-M   'P 1'
#
loop_
_entity.id
_entity.type
_entity.pdbx_description
1 polymer ?
#
loop_
_entity_poly.entity_id
_entity_poly.type
_entity_poly.pdbx_seq_one_letter_code
_entity_poly.pdbx_strand_id
1 'polypeptide(L)'
;SERYILAALQEKLPNIPVIAEEEQAAGIDRAVDERFILVDPLDGTREFIKGRAEFAVNIGLIEKGVPIAGAIYAPLLSKLWLGGSSAFVLTIDAGVPLTAAFDRKLITTRELPAGALTVVASRSHPDRKTGEFIDRLPVGEHISAGSSLKFCLVAEGRADIYPRFGPTMEWDVAAGHAIIAAAGGVVL
;
A
#
# COMPACT_ATOMS: atom_id res chain seq x y z
N SER A 1 -11.74 12.02 5.61
CA SER A 1 -10.38 12.17 5.04
C SER A 1 -10.41 12.37 3.52
N GLU A 2 -11.24 11.64 2.77
CA GLU A 2 -11.27 11.64 1.30
C GLU A 2 -11.43 13.04 0.67
N ARG A 3 -12.45 13.80 1.06
CA ARG A 3 -12.67 15.16 0.51
C ARG A 3 -11.44 16.08 0.60
N TYR A 4 -10.65 15.95 1.66
CA TYR A 4 -9.42 16.74 1.83
C TYR A 4 -8.34 16.29 0.85
N ILE A 5 -8.18 14.97 0.66
CA ILE A 5 -7.21 14.39 -0.27
C ILE A 5 -7.58 14.78 -1.71
N LEU A 6 -8.85 14.64 -2.09
CA LEU A 6 -9.34 14.99 -3.42
C LEU A 6 -9.14 16.48 -3.74
N ALA A 7 -9.44 17.37 -2.79
CA ALA A 7 -9.22 18.81 -2.97
C ALA A 7 -7.73 19.13 -3.19
N ALA A 8 -6.84 18.51 -2.42
CA ALA A 8 -5.39 18.70 -2.56
C ALA A 8 -4.85 18.14 -3.89
N LEU A 9 -5.35 16.98 -4.32
CA LEU A 9 -4.98 16.40 -5.62
C LEU A 9 -5.49 17.25 -6.78
N GLN A 10 -6.73 17.75 -6.71
CA GLN A 10 -7.29 18.63 -7.73
C GLN A 10 -6.52 19.94 -7.86
N GLU A 11 -6.05 20.51 -6.75
CA GLU A 11 -5.21 21.71 -6.76
C GLU A 11 -3.85 21.47 -7.41
N LYS A 12 -3.19 20.35 -7.08
CA LYS A 12 -1.82 20.09 -7.49
C LYS A 12 -1.68 19.34 -8.82
N LEU A 13 -2.69 18.54 -9.16
CA LEU A 13 -2.72 17.67 -10.34
C LEU A 13 -4.08 17.77 -11.06
N PRO A 14 -4.51 19.00 -11.48
CA PRO A 14 -5.88 19.24 -11.98
C PRO A 14 -6.25 18.45 -13.23
N ASN A 15 -5.26 17.98 -13.98
CA ASN A 15 -5.45 17.25 -15.24
C ASN A 15 -5.40 15.72 -15.08
N ILE A 16 -5.26 15.21 -13.86
CA ILE A 16 -5.22 13.75 -13.62
C ILE A 16 -6.51 13.34 -12.90
N PRO A 17 -7.36 12.52 -13.53
CA PRO A 17 -8.56 11.99 -12.89
C PRO A 17 -8.22 11.21 -11.63
N VAL A 18 -9.10 11.29 -10.63
CA VAL A 18 -8.96 10.55 -9.37
C VAL A 18 -10.18 9.65 -9.19
N ILE A 19 -9.96 8.38 -8.87
CA ILE A 19 -10.97 7.42 -8.40
C ILE A 19 -10.69 7.18 -6.92
N ALA A 20 -11.69 7.39 -6.06
CA ALA A 20 -11.57 7.21 -4.63
C ALA A 20 -12.67 6.31 -4.08
N GLU A 21 -12.36 5.54 -3.04
CA GLU A 21 -13.23 4.50 -2.48
C GLU A 21 -14.60 5.03 -2.05
N GLU A 22 -14.65 6.13 -1.26
CA GLU A 22 -15.91 6.67 -0.73
C GLU A 22 -16.78 7.26 -1.84
N GLU A 23 -16.19 7.91 -2.87
CA GLU A 23 -16.93 8.38 -4.05
C GLU A 23 -17.51 7.21 -4.86
N GLN A 24 -16.73 6.15 -5.07
CA GLN A 24 -17.22 4.94 -5.76
C GLN A 24 -18.34 4.26 -4.98
N ALA A 25 -18.22 4.14 -3.66
CA ALA A 25 -19.27 3.63 -2.80
C ALA A 25 -20.55 4.49 -2.84
N ALA A 26 -20.43 5.80 -3.10
CA ALA A 26 -21.54 6.72 -3.29
C ALA A 26 -22.12 6.70 -4.72
N GLY A 27 -21.59 5.86 -5.63
CA GLY A 27 -22.04 5.75 -7.02
C GLY A 27 -21.52 6.88 -7.93
N ILE A 28 -20.48 7.60 -7.52
CA ILE A 28 -19.82 8.61 -8.33
C ILE A 28 -18.77 7.91 -9.19
N ASP A 29 -19.11 7.66 -10.45
CA ASP A 29 -18.21 7.08 -11.42
C ASP A 29 -17.51 8.17 -12.24
N ARG A 30 -16.20 8.13 -12.33
CA ARG A 30 -15.39 9.07 -13.09
C ARG A 30 -14.78 8.37 -14.29
N ALA A 31 -14.95 8.98 -15.46
CA ALA A 31 -14.22 8.56 -16.65
C ALA A 31 -12.72 8.73 -16.42
N VAL A 32 -11.96 7.70 -16.73
CA VAL A 32 -10.50 7.72 -16.63
C VAL A 32 -9.87 7.58 -18.00
N ASP A 33 -8.72 8.24 -18.14
CA ASP A 33 -7.81 8.12 -19.27
C ASP A 33 -6.75 7.04 -18.98
N GLU A 34 -5.73 6.97 -19.85
CA GLU A 34 -4.57 6.10 -19.63
C GLU A 34 -3.82 6.42 -18.34
N ARG A 35 -3.97 7.64 -17.79
CA ARG A 35 -3.33 8.09 -16.54
C ARG A 35 -4.38 8.58 -15.55
N PHE A 36 -4.40 7.98 -14.37
CA PHE A 36 -5.32 8.35 -13.29
C PHE A 36 -4.73 8.00 -11.91
N ILE A 37 -5.34 8.50 -10.85
CA ILE A 37 -4.95 8.24 -9.46
C ILE A 37 -6.04 7.39 -8.80
N LEU A 38 -5.61 6.37 -8.05
CA LEU A 38 -6.44 5.59 -7.14
C LEU A 38 -6.17 6.02 -5.70
N VAL A 39 -7.24 6.22 -4.93
CA VAL A 39 -7.16 6.65 -3.54
C VAL A 39 -7.99 5.73 -2.65
N ASP A 40 -7.35 5.16 -1.63
CA ASP A 40 -8.02 4.62 -0.46
C ASP A 40 -7.74 5.56 0.73
N PRO A 41 -8.75 6.30 1.20
CA PRO A 41 -8.56 7.30 2.24
C PRO A 41 -8.42 6.69 3.64
N LEU A 42 -8.73 5.39 3.82
CA LEU A 42 -8.68 4.67 5.10
C LEU A 42 -8.64 3.16 4.89
N ASP A 43 -7.55 2.65 4.33
CA ASP A 43 -7.31 1.20 4.26
C ASP A 43 -7.07 0.62 5.66
N GLY A 44 -7.73 -0.49 5.96
CA GLY A 44 -7.70 -1.08 7.30
C GLY A 44 -8.75 -0.53 8.24
N THR A 45 -9.95 -0.23 7.76
CA THR A 45 -11.09 0.26 8.55
C THR A 45 -11.38 -0.60 9.79
N ARG A 46 -11.19 -1.92 9.71
CA ARG A 46 -11.34 -2.83 10.88
C ARG A 46 -10.29 -2.58 11.95
N GLU A 47 -9.06 -2.31 11.58
CA GLU A 47 -7.96 -1.96 12.48
C GLU A 47 -8.21 -0.61 13.13
N PHE A 48 -8.65 0.37 12.33
CA PHE A 48 -9.03 1.70 12.82
C PHE A 48 -10.14 1.64 13.86
N ILE A 49 -11.25 0.92 13.60
CA ILE A 49 -12.37 0.76 14.53
C ILE A 49 -11.93 0.08 15.84
N LYS A 50 -10.96 -0.83 15.76
CA LYS A 50 -10.39 -1.53 16.93
C LYS A 50 -9.31 -0.73 17.66
N GLY A 51 -9.05 0.51 17.26
CA GLY A 51 -8.00 1.37 17.85
C GLY A 51 -6.58 0.86 17.62
N ARG A 52 -6.33 0.10 16.56
CA ARG A 52 -5.00 -0.37 16.19
C ARG A 52 -4.30 0.64 15.30
N ALA A 53 -2.97 0.65 15.34
CA ALA A 53 -2.18 1.59 14.55
C ALA A 53 -2.00 1.17 13.06
N GLU A 54 -2.47 0.00 12.68
CA GLU A 54 -2.23 -0.62 11.36
C GLU A 54 -3.30 -0.27 10.34
N PHE A 55 -3.54 1.01 10.13
CA PHE A 55 -4.35 1.54 9.04
C PHE A 55 -3.53 2.58 8.27
N ALA A 56 -3.87 2.79 7.01
CA ALA A 56 -3.10 3.65 6.13
C ALA A 56 -3.99 4.44 5.16
N VAL A 57 -3.42 5.49 4.58
CA VAL A 57 -3.91 6.18 3.39
C VAL A 57 -3.09 5.69 2.21
N ASN A 58 -3.74 5.24 1.14
CA ASN A 58 -3.09 4.78 -0.08
C ASN A 58 -3.38 5.75 -1.23
N ILE A 59 -2.34 6.13 -1.96
CA ILE A 59 -2.45 6.92 -3.19
C ILE A 59 -1.55 6.27 -4.24
N GLY A 60 -2.14 5.79 -5.33
CA GLY A 60 -1.43 5.14 -6.43
C GLY A 60 -1.65 5.88 -7.74
N LEU A 61 -0.58 6.19 -8.47
CA LEU A 61 -0.64 6.75 -9.83
C LEU A 61 -0.52 5.61 -10.83
N ILE A 62 -1.52 5.51 -11.69
CA ILE A 62 -1.61 4.51 -12.75
C ILE A 62 -1.30 5.17 -14.09
N GLU A 63 -0.53 4.51 -14.92
CA GLU A 63 -0.33 4.85 -16.33
C GLU A 63 -0.43 3.60 -17.18
N LYS A 64 -1.35 3.61 -18.17
CA LYS A 64 -1.60 2.48 -19.10
C LYS A 64 -1.81 1.15 -18.37
N GLY A 65 -2.58 1.19 -17.28
CA GLY A 65 -2.89 0.01 -16.46
C GLY A 65 -1.78 -0.44 -15.52
N VAL A 66 -0.66 0.29 -15.43
CA VAL A 66 0.47 -0.05 -14.56
C VAL A 66 0.61 0.98 -13.44
N PRO A 67 0.69 0.58 -12.17
CA PRO A 67 1.05 1.47 -11.08
C PRO A 67 2.50 1.93 -11.19
N ILE A 68 2.71 3.23 -11.47
CA ILE A 68 4.04 3.81 -11.71
C ILE A 68 4.58 4.63 -10.53
N ALA A 69 3.70 5.08 -9.65
CA ALA A 69 4.09 5.71 -8.39
C ALA A 69 3.09 5.41 -7.30
N GLY A 70 3.53 5.37 -6.05
CA GLY A 70 2.68 5.08 -4.91
C GLY A 70 3.14 5.76 -3.63
N ALA A 71 2.17 6.09 -2.79
CA ALA A 71 2.37 6.57 -1.43
C ALA A 71 1.46 5.80 -0.48
N ILE A 72 2.03 5.27 0.60
CA ILE A 72 1.31 4.66 1.72
C ILE A 72 1.71 5.40 2.99
N TYR A 73 0.74 6.02 3.65
CA TYR A 73 0.97 6.73 4.90
C TYR A 73 0.21 6.09 6.06
N ALA A 74 0.94 5.65 7.08
CA ALA A 74 0.38 5.11 8.33
C ALA A 74 0.52 6.16 9.46
N PRO A 75 -0.53 6.95 9.74
CA PRO A 75 -0.43 8.13 10.58
C PRO A 75 -0.08 7.81 12.04
N LEU A 76 -0.59 6.71 12.60
CA LEU A 76 -0.26 6.32 13.97
C LEU A 76 1.11 5.66 14.12
N LEU A 77 1.76 5.31 13.01
CA LEU A 77 3.13 4.82 12.99
C LEU A 77 4.11 5.93 12.61
N SER A 78 3.63 7.12 12.25
CA SER A 78 4.41 8.24 11.70
C SER A 78 5.31 7.79 10.53
N LYS A 79 4.81 6.87 9.68
CA LYS A 79 5.56 6.28 8.56
C LYS A 79 4.91 6.61 7.23
N LEU A 80 5.74 7.04 6.29
CA LEU A 80 5.36 7.25 4.89
C LEU A 80 6.29 6.44 3.99
N TRP A 81 5.72 5.56 3.18
CA TRP A 81 6.42 4.84 2.12
C TRP A 81 6.08 5.48 0.78
N LEU A 82 7.10 5.64 -0.04
CA LEU A 82 7.00 6.21 -1.38
C LEU A 82 7.65 5.28 -2.38
N GLY A 83 7.01 5.08 -3.52
CA GLY A 83 7.54 4.33 -4.68
C GLY A 83 7.42 5.15 -5.95
N GLY A 84 8.40 4.99 -6.84
CA GLY A 84 8.49 5.64 -8.15
C GLY A 84 9.73 5.10 -8.87
N SER A 85 10.70 5.95 -9.21
CA SER A 85 12.00 5.50 -9.73
C SER A 85 12.84 4.76 -8.68
N SER A 86 12.53 4.92 -7.41
CA SER A 86 13.13 4.24 -6.27
C SER A 86 12.11 4.21 -5.13
N ALA A 87 12.30 3.32 -4.18
CA ALA A 87 11.43 3.22 -3.01
C ALA A 87 12.12 3.80 -1.77
N PHE A 88 11.32 4.50 -0.95
CA PHE A 88 11.80 5.13 0.28
C PHE A 88 10.80 4.92 1.42
N VAL A 89 11.31 4.86 2.64
CA VAL A 89 10.54 5.08 3.86
C VAL A 89 11.07 6.31 4.58
N LEU A 90 10.17 7.11 5.15
CA LEU A 90 10.51 8.27 5.96
C LEU A 90 9.59 8.34 7.17
N THR A 91 10.04 9.07 8.19
CA THR A 91 9.24 9.35 9.38
C THR A 91 8.66 10.76 9.26
N ILE A 92 7.34 10.86 9.45
CA ILE A 92 6.60 12.12 9.40
C ILE A 92 5.35 12.02 10.26
N ASP A 93 5.15 12.96 11.16
CA ASP A 93 3.96 13.02 11.99
C ASP A 93 2.75 13.55 11.22
N ALA A 94 1.55 13.17 11.67
CA ALA A 94 0.33 13.67 11.07
C ALA A 94 0.19 15.19 11.26
N GLY A 95 -0.28 15.87 10.21
CA GLY A 95 -0.53 17.31 10.24
C GLY A 95 0.67 18.21 10.00
N VAL A 96 1.88 17.64 9.79
CA VAL A 96 3.07 18.44 9.44
C VAL A 96 3.37 18.36 7.93
N PRO A 97 4.01 19.39 7.34
CA PRO A 97 4.35 19.37 5.92
C PRO A 97 5.46 18.32 5.62
N LEU A 98 5.47 17.80 4.39
CA LEU A 98 6.45 16.80 3.96
C LEU A 98 7.91 17.26 4.13
N THR A 99 8.15 18.57 4.09
CA THR A 99 9.48 19.17 4.34
C THR A 99 10.00 18.94 5.77
N ALA A 100 9.11 18.57 6.70
CA ALA A 100 9.47 18.21 8.07
C ALA A 100 9.75 16.71 8.24
N ALA A 101 9.63 15.91 7.18
CA ALA A 101 9.95 14.49 7.23
C ALA A 101 11.45 14.28 7.52
N PHE A 102 11.74 13.26 8.29
CA PHE A 102 13.10 12.89 8.67
C PHE A 102 13.34 11.38 8.54
N ASP A 103 14.57 10.93 8.79
CA ASP A 103 14.97 9.52 8.72
C ASP A 103 14.60 8.85 7.38
N ARG A 104 14.81 9.60 6.27
CA ARG A 104 14.56 9.06 4.93
C ARG A 104 15.57 7.98 4.59
N LYS A 105 15.07 6.78 4.30
CA LYS A 105 15.87 5.62 3.94
C LYS A 105 15.42 5.08 2.58
N LEU A 106 16.39 4.78 1.72
CA LEU A 106 16.17 3.95 0.54
C LEU A 106 15.82 2.54 1.04
N ILE A 107 14.78 1.94 0.46
CA ILE A 107 14.38 0.57 0.77
C ILE A 107 14.44 -0.29 -0.50
N THR A 108 14.79 -1.56 -0.31
CA THR A 108 14.80 -2.58 -1.35
C THR A 108 14.24 -3.87 -0.80
N THR A 109 13.59 -4.65 -1.67
CA THR A 109 13.26 -6.03 -1.36
C THR A 109 14.55 -6.81 -1.10
N ARG A 110 14.47 -7.90 -0.37
CA ARG A 110 15.60 -8.81 -0.19
C ARG A 110 15.54 -9.95 -1.21
N GLU A 111 16.68 -10.55 -1.49
CA GLU A 111 16.75 -11.79 -2.27
C GLU A 111 16.00 -12.90 -1.53
N LEU A 112 15.32 -13.78 -2.28
CA LEU A 112 14.66 -14.94 -1.69
C LEU A 112 15.71 -15.83 -1.03
N PRO A 113 15.53 -16.21 0.24
CA PRO A 113 16.46 -17.11 0.92
C PRO A 113 16.41 -18.52 0.30
N ALA A 114 17.53 -19.22 0.27
CA ALA A 114 17.59 -20.61 -0.16
C ALA A 114 16.84 -21.58 0.79
N GLY A 115 16.41 -21.12 1.93
CA GLY A 115 15.76 -21.90 3.00
C GLY A 115 14.34 -21.42 3.30
N ALA A 116 14.06 -21.26 4.57
CA ALA A 116 12.74 -20.92 5.08
C ALA A 116 12.38 -19.46 4.78
N LEU A 117 11.13 -19.23 4.35
CA LEU A 117 10.57 -17.93 3.99
C LEU A 117 9.96 -17.23 5.20
N THR A 118 10.03 -15.90 5.21
CA THR A 118 9.19 -15.02 6.02
C THR A 118 7.97 -14.62 5.20
N VAL A 119 6.80 -15.09 5.60
CA VAL A 119 5.53 -14.80 4.94
C VAL A 119 4.79 -13.72 5.74
N VAL A 120 4.34 -12.66 5.06
CA VAL A 120 3.40 -11.72 5.67
C VAL A 120 1.98 -12.01 5.17
N ALA A 121 1.01 -12.09 6.10
CA ALA A 121 -0.37 -12.39 5.79
C ALA A 121 -1.34 -11.43 6.51
N SER A 122 -2.58 -11.38 6.02
CA SER A 122 -3.63 -10.56 6.60
C SER A 122 -4.03 -11.07 7.99
N ARG A 123 -4.07 -10.17 8.98
CA ARG A 123 -4.58 -10.47 10.31
C ARG A 123 -6.11 -10.58 10.33
N SER A 124 -6.79 -9.76 9.57
CA SER A 124 -8.23 -9.54 9.70
C SER A 124 -9.07 -10.22 8.61
N HIS A 125 -8.42 -10.76 7.59
CA HIS A 125 -9.07 -11.41 6.45
C HIS A 125 -8.41 -12.76 6.15
N PRO A 126 -8.62 -13.77 7.02
CA PRO A 126 -8.17 -15.12 6.71
C PRO A 126 -8.93 -15.62 5.48
N ASP A 127 -8.21 -16.11 4.49
CA ASP A 127 -8.74 -16.74 3.29
C ASP A 127 -8.17 -18.14 3.14
N ARG A 128 -9.06 -19.12 2.88
CA ARG A 128 -8.68 -20.54 2.80
C ARG A 128 -7.66 -20.81 1.71
N LYS A 129 -7.84 -20.22 0.52
CA LYS A 129 -6.89 -20.41 -0.59
C LYS A 129 -5.51 -19.85 -0.28
N THR A 130 -5.47 -18.69 0.38
CA THR A 130 -4.22 -18.09 0.86
C THR A 130 -3.53 -19.00 1.88
N GLY A 131 -4.28 -19.58 2.83
CA GLY A 131 -3.74 -20.55 3.78
C GLY A 131 -3.18 -21.78 3.09
N GLU A 132 -3.95 -22.42 2.22
CA GLU A 132 -3.53 -23.61 1.45
C GLU A 132 -2.29 -23.34 0.57
N PHE A 133 -2.11 -22.12 0.08
CA PHE A 133 -0.91 -21.71 -0.64
C PHE A 133 0.29 -21.61 0.30
N ILE A 134 0.12 -20.95 1.44
CA ILE A 134 1.18 -20.77 2.45
C ILE A 134 1.65 -22.12 2.98
N ASP A 135 0.74 -23.08 3.21
CA ASP A 135 1.05 -24.41 3.73
C ASP A 135 1.97 -25.23 2.79
N ARG A 136 2.09 -24.83 1.52
CA ARG A 136 2.99 -25.46 0.52
C ARG A 136 4.38 -24.83 0.46
N LEU A 137 4.57 -23.71 1.16
CA LEU A 137 5.83 -22.98 1.17
C LEU A 137 6.72 -23.44 2.34
N PRO A 138 8.04 -23.37 2.21
CA PRO A 138 8.97 -23.61 3.32
C PRO A 138 8.99 -22.41 4.27
N VAL A 139 7.92 -22.22 5.04
CA VAL A 139 7.77 -21.06 5.92
C VAL A 139 8.52 -21.25 7.22
N GLY A 140 9.40 -20.32 7.56
CA GLY A 140 10.10 -20.24 8.84
C GLY A 140 9.54 -19.20 9.79
N GLU A 141 8.95 -18.11 9.23
CA GLU A 141 8.39 -17.03 10.00
C GLU A 141 7.08 -16.53 9.40
N HIS A 142 6.10 -16.25 10.27
CA HIS A 142 4.85 -15.61 9.93
C HIS A 142 4.76 -14.22 10.56
N ILE A 143 4.60 -13.19 9.72
CA ILE A 143 4.28 -11.84 10.14
C ILE A 143 2.79 -11.59 9.87
N SER A 144 2.07 -11.10 10.89
CA SER A 144 0.66 -10.72 10.76
C SER A 144 0.54 -9.20 10.80
N ALA A 145 0.07 -8.60 9.71
CA ALA A 145 -0.12 -7.16 9.60
C ALA A 145 -1.48 -6.79 9.00
N GLY A 146 -2.00 -5.62 9.38
CA GLY A 146 -3.20 -5.03 8.78
C GLY A 146 -2.89 -4.21 7.54
N SER A 147 -3.94 -3.82 6.78
CA SER A 147 -3.86 -2.83 5.72
C SER A 147 -2.83 -3.14 4.63
N SER A 148 -2.51 -2.15 3.82
CA SER A 148 -1.43 -2.13 2.81
C SER A 148 -0.02 -2.19 3.39
N LEU A 149 0.14 -2.13 4.73
CA LEU A 149 1.45 -2.27 5.40
C LEU A 149 2.16 -3.58 5.07
N LYS A 150 1.44 -4.60 4.62
CA LYS A 150 2.02 -5.87 4.15
C LYS A 150 2.91 -5.68 2.92
N PHE A 151 2.53 -4.80 2.00
CA PHE A 151 3.37 -4.40 0.87
C PHE A 151 4.64 -3.69 1.35
N CYS A 152 4.50 -2.80 2.35
CA CYS A 152 5.63 -2.07 2.93
C CYS A 152 6.66 -3.01 3.56
N LEU A 153 6.21 -4.05 4.28
CA LEU A 153 7.10 -5.05 4.88
C LEU A 153 7.91 -5.84 3.84
N VAL A 154 7.28 -6.17 2.70
CA VAL A 154 8.01 -6.81 1.59
C VAL A 154 8.99 -5.82 0.95
N ALA A 155 8.56 -4.59 0.69
CA ALA A 155 9.41 -3.56 0.10
C ALA A 155 10.62 -3.18 0.97
N GLU A 156 10.51 -3.27 2.31
CA GLU A 156 11.62 -3.09 3.26
C GLU A 156 12.53 -4.32 3.38
N GLY A 157 12.26 -5.41 2.68
CA GLY A 157 12.99 -6.68 2.82
C GLY A 157 12.79 -7.36 4.17
N ARG A 158 11.73 -7.04 4.90
CA ARG A 158 11.36 -7.65 6.20
C ARG A 158 10.53 -8.92 6.04
N ALA A 159 9.88 -9.09 4.90
CA ALA A 159 9.19 -10.30 4.49
C ALA A 159 9.58 -10.66 3.06
N ASP A 160 9.48 -11.94 2.70
CA ASP A 160 9.81 -12.44 1.37
C ASP A 160 8.61 -12.43 0.44
N ILE A 161 7.43 -12.73 0.98
CA ILE A 161 6.22 -12.90 0.19
C ILE A 161 4.98 -12.45 0.97
N TYR A 162 4.04 -11.83 0.21
CA TYR A 162 2.70 -11.50 0.67
C TYR A 162 1.68 -12.16 -0.26
N PRO A 163 1.21 -13.39 0.03
CA PRO A 163 0.17 -14.04 -0.74
C PRO A 163 -1.22 -13.50 -0.35
N ARG A 164 -2.07 -13.28 -1.37
CA ARG A 164 -3.47 -12.91 -1.21
C ARG A 164 -4.31 -13.43 -2.37
N PHE A 165 -5.27 -14.31 -2.09
CA PHE A 165 -6.23 -14.85 -3.04
C PHE A 165 -7.66 -14.37 -2.80
N GLY A 166 -7.92 -13.78 -1.64
CA GLY A 166 -9.20 -13.15 -1.34
C GLY A 166 -9.42 -11.85 -2.14
N PRO A 167 -10.67 -11.45 -2.35
CA PRO A 167 -10.99 -10.24 -3.10
C PRO A 167 -10.36 -8.99 -2.48
N THR A 168 -10.00 -8.05 -3.34
CA THR A 168 -9.44 -6.75 -2.98
C THR A 168 -9.80 -5.75 -4.05
N MET A 169 -9.80 -4.49 -3.71
CA MET A 169 -10.04 -3.42 -4.68
C MET A 169 -8.71 -2.89 -5.22
N GLU A 170 -8.77 -2.24 -6.37
CA GLU A 170 -7.57 -1.71 -7.02
C GLU A 170 -6.87 -0.63 -6.18
N TRP A 171 -7.62 0.20 -5.47
CA TRP A 171 -7.07 1.22 -4.57
C TRP A 171 -6.37 0.66 -3.33
N ASP A 172 -6.70 -0.59 -2.89
CA ASP A 172 -5.97 -1.30 -1.81
C ASP A 172 -4.56 -1.72 -2.26
N VAL A 173 -4.36 -1.91 -3.57
CA VAL A 173 -3.18 -2.58 -4.15
C VAL A 173 -2.24 -1.62 -4.87
N ALA A 174 -2.76 -0.64 -5.58
CA ALA A 174 -2.01 0.18 -6.53
C ALA A 174 -0.77 0.86 -5.92
N ALA A 175 -0.94 1.51 -4.77
CA ALA A 175 0.17 2.17 -4.07
C ALA A 175 1.26 1.17 -3.65
N GLY A 176 0.83 0.04 -3.04
CA GLY A 176 1.73 -1.02 -2.60
C GLY A 176 2.47 -1.69 -3.75
N HIS A 177 1.78 -1.92 -4.88
CA HIS A 177 2.39 -2.46 -6.10
C HIS A 177 3.52 -1.54 -6.61
N ALA A 178 3.25 -0.24 -6.74
CA ALA A 178 4.26 0.72 -7.19
C ALA A 178 5.48 0.77 -6.24
N ILE A 179 5.25 0.69 -4.92
CA ILE A 179 6.33 0.69 -3.93
C ILE A 179 7.16 -0.60 -4.03
N ILE A 180 6.54 -1.78 -4.16
CA ILE A 180 7.25 -3.05 -4.34
C ILE A 180 8.06 -3.03 -5.62
N ALA A 181 7.48 -2.62 -6.76
CA ALA A 181 8.18 -2.53 -8.03
C ALA A 181 9.38 -1.59 -7.94
N ALA A 182 9.22 -0.42 -7.32
CA ALA A 182 10.30 0.55 -7.09
C ALA A 182 11.40 0.04 -6.13
N ALA A 183 11.06 -0.92 -5.24
CA ALA A 183 11.99 -1.59 -4.35
C ALA A 183 12.69 -2.81 -5.00
N GLY A 184 12.40 -3.14 -6.25
CA GLY A 184 12.99 -4.26 -6.98
C GLY A 184 12.24 -5.59 -6.83
N GLY A 185 11.04 -5.57 -6.25
CA GLY A 185 10.17 -6.74 -6.12
C GLY A 185 9.21 -6.90 -7.31
N VAL A 186 8.38 -7.94 -7.24
CA VAL A 186 7.39 -8.28 -8.28
C VAL A 186 6.01 -8.45 -7.63
N VAL A 187 4.98 -7.98 -8.32
CA VAL A 187 3.57 -8.22 -7.99
C VAL A 187 2.94 -8.95 -9.17
N LEU A 188 2.24 -10.07 -8.90
CA LEU A 188 1.66 -10.98 -9.90
C LEU A 188 0.13 -10.95 -9.84
#